data_da81ed09ea4f4fa3be3a89a5106a1de5
#
_entry.id   da81ed09ea4f4fa3be3a89a5106a1de5
#
_cell.length_a   1.000
_cell.length_b   1.000
_cell.length_c   1.000
_cell.angle_alpha   90.00
_cell.angle_beta   90.00
_cell.angle_gamma   90.00
#
_symmetry.space_group_name_H-M   'P 1'
#
loop_
_entity.id
_entity.type
_entity.pdbx_description
1 polymer ?
#
loop_
_entity_poly.entity_id
_entity_poly.type
_entity_poly.pdbx_seq_one_letter_code
_entity_poly.pdbx_strand_id
1 'polypeptide(L)'
;MKKIVYMFAAVLLFASCAKDEIGGTATESLAGQWYVTVDAVDENGELVYSDDELFGIGNFMLLTYNTAANTADELFVDDLESFWNFKVKVACSTSDKTFGNSDYADNIKYECGVKLFDGKILKGAATTPSGMPADSIVFFVEFDDDLTEVDDDVFEYTPTAYGFAKYRVAGYRYTGFEGDE
;
A
#
# COMPACT_ATOMS: atom_id res chain seq x y z
N MET A 1 -46.23 29.44 33.00
CA MET A 1 -44.84 29.78 32.68
C MET A 1 -43.86 28.65 32.98
N LYS A 2 -43.91 27.98 34.13
CA LYS A 2 -42.97 26.85 34.43
C LYS A 2 -43.00 25.69 33.40
N LYS A 3 -44.18 25.31 32.88
CA LYS A 3 -44.33 24.22 31.91
C LYS A 3 -43.69 24.52 30.52
N ILE A 4 -43.66 25.81 30.12
CA ILE A 4 -43.03 26.23 28.86
C ILE A 4 -41.51 26.17 28.95
N VAL A 5 -40.94 26.50 30.12
CA VAL A 5 -39.50 26.42 30.38
C VAL A 5 -38.99 24.98 30.30
N TYR A 6 -39.75 23.99 30.83
CA TYR A 6 -39.38 22.57 30.73
C TYR A 6 -39.46 22.04 29.29
N MET A 7 -40.41 22.52 28.49
CA MET A 7 -40.53 22.16 27.09
C MET A 7 -39.37 22.71 26.25
N PHE A 8 -38.90 23.92 26.50
CA PHE A 8 -37.70 24.48 25.86
C PHE A 8 -36.42 23.77 26.29
N ALA A 9 -36.28 23.40 27.57
CA ALA A 9 -35.13 22.63 28.06
C ALA A 9 -35.07 21.23 27.44
N ALA A 10 -36.20 20.56 27.21
CA ALA A 10 -36.27 19.26 26.57
C ALA A 10 -35.86 19.33 25.07
N VAL A 11 -36.22 20.38 24.35
CA VAL A 11 -35.85 20.57 22.93
C VAL A 11 -34.36 20.82 22.79
N LEU A 12 -33.72 21.52 23.74
CA LEU A 12 -32.27 21.74 23.72
C LEU A 12 -31.45 20.49 23.96
N LEU A 13 -31.99 19.46 24.63
CA LEU A 13 -31.31 18.17 24.86
C LEU A 13 -31.27 17.30 23.61
N PHE A 14 -32.17 17.51 22.65
CA PHE A 14 -32.15 16.76 21.37
C PHE A 14 -31.29 17.42 20.28
N ALA A 15 -30.90 18.68 20.46
CA ALA A 15 -30.02 19.38 19.50
C ALA A 15 -28.53 19.05 19.67
N SER A 16 -28.16 18.29 20.72
CA SER A 16 -26.76 17.96 21.04
C SER A 16 -26.21 16.69 20.37
N CYS A 17 -27.00 16.01 19.52
CA CYS A 17 -26.54 14.86 18.75
C CYS A 17 -26.45 15.17 17.26
N ALA A 18 -25.88 16.32 16.90
CA ALA A 18 -25.28 16.42 15.58
C ALA A 18 -24.08 15.45 15.59
N LYS A 19 -24.22 14.32 14.91
CA LYS A 19 -23.09 13.44 14.65
C LYS A 19 -22.12 14.27 13.83
N ASP A 20 -20.99 14.67 14.42
CA ASP A 20 -19.89 15.20 13.63
C ASP A 20 -19.58 14.18 12.53
N GLU A 21 -19.48 14.64 11.29
CA GLU A 21 -19.01 13.78 10.21
C GLU A 21 -17.64 13.25 10.62
N ILE A 22 -17.49 11.93 10.60
CA ILE A 22 -16.20 11.28 10.83
C ILE A 22 -15.33 11.72 9.65
N GLY A 23 -14.46 12.70 9.88
CA GLY A 23 -13.51 13.16 8.87
C GLY A 23 -12.56 12.03 8.52
N GLY A 24 -12.57 11.60 7.25
CA GLY A 24 -11.57 10.70 6.70
C GLY A 24 -10.23 11.40 6.51
N THR A 25 -9.18 10.63 6.24
CA THR A 25 -7.91 11.20 5.80
C THR A 25 -8.00 11.64 4.34
N ALA A 26 -7.14 12.59 3.93
CA ALA A 26 -7.14 13.10 2.56
C ALA A 26 -6.89 12.01 1.51
N THR A 27 -6.19 10.92 1.89
CA THR A 27 -5.89 9.76 1.05
C THR A 27 -6.74 8.52 1.36
N GLU A 28 -7.86 8.65 2.07
CA GLU A 28 -8.73 7.54 2.49
C GLU A 28 -9.03 6.55 1.35
N SER A 29 -9.24 7.08 0.14
CA SER A 29 -9.56 6.26 -1.02
C SER A 29 -8.42 5.37 -1.54
N LEU A 30 -7.19 5.63 -1.09
CA LEU A 30 -5.97 4.88 -1.39
C LEU A 30 -5.42 4.14 -0.17
N ALA A 31 -5.90 4.50 1.03
CA ALA A 31 -5.44 3.90 2.27
C ALA A 31 -6.04 2.50 2.47
N GLY A 32 -5.24 1.58 3.02
CA GLY A 32 -5.72 0.23 3.34
C GLY A 32 -4.64 -0.69 3.87
N GLN A 33 -5.10 -1.83 4.32
CA GLN A 33 -4.31 -3.03 4.56
C GLN A 33 -4.49 -3.95 3.36
N TRP A 34 -3.41 -4.48 2.84
CA TRP A 34 -3.37 -5.29 1.63
C TRP A 34 -2.64 -6.60 1.91
N TYR A 35 -3.13 -7.68 1.37
CA TYR A 35 -2.48 -8.98 1.41
C TYR A 35 -1.91 -9.26 0.03
N VAL A 36 -0.58 -9.22 -0.10
CA VAL A 36 0.12 -9.14 -1.39
C VAL A 36 1.19 -10.20 -1.51
N THR A 37 1.56 -10.51 -2.76
CA THR A 37 2.75 -11.28 -3.12
C THR A 37 3.72 -10.40 -3.91
N VAL A 38 4.97 -10.84 -4.04
CA VAL A 38 5.99 -10.20 -4.85
C VAL A 38 6.50 -11.16 -5.92
N ASP A 39 6.56 -10.70 -7.16
CA ASP A 39 7.11 -11.43 -8.30
C ASP A 39 8.25 -10.63 -8.93
N ALA A 40 9.22 -11.30 -9.54
CA ALA A 40 10.23 -10.69 -10.38
C ALA A 40 9.76 -10.65 -11.84
N VAL A 41 9.83 -9.48 -12.47
CA VAL A 41 9.33 -9.26 -13.83
C VAL A 41 10.38 -8.60 -14.72
N ASP A 42 10.24 -8.76 -16.03
CA ASP A 42 11.09 -8.11 -17.03
C ASP A 42 10.73 -6.61 -17.21
N GLU A 43 11.40 -5.94 -18.14
CA GLU A 43 11.17 -4.55 -18.50
C GLU A 43 9.72 -4.27 -18.93
N ASN A 44 9.06 -5.25 -19.56
CA ASN A 44 7.69 -5.16 -20.04
C ASN A 44 6.65 -5.49 -18.94
N GLY A 45 7.11 -5.96 -17.78
CA GLY A 45 6.25 -6.40 -16.68
C GLY A 45 5.77 -7.85 -16.81
N GLU A 46 6.40 -8.64 -17.72
CA GLU A 46 6.12 -10.07 -17.86
C GLU A 46 6.84 -10.84 -16.74
N LEU A 47 6.18 -11.89 -16.24
CA LEU A 47 6.71 -12.72 -15.15
C LEU A 47 7.99 -13.44 -15.58
N VAL A 48 9.05 -13.29 -14.80
CA VAL A 48 10.30 -14.04 -14.93
C VAL A 48 10.40 -15.08 -13.82
N TYR A 49 10.20 -14.68 -12.58
CA TYR A 49 10.13 -15.56 -11.42
C TYR A 49 8.95 -15.21 -10.55
N SER A 50 8.19 -16.18 -10.14
CA SER A 50 7.20 -16.05 -9.09
C SER A 50 7.86 -15.94 -7.70
N ASP A 51 7.12 -15.48 -6.69
CA ASP A 51 7.59 -15.47 -5.31
C ASP A 51 8.14 -16.84 -4.86
N ASP A 52 7.44 -17.91 -5.15
CA ASP A 52 7.84 -19.29 -4.80
C ASP A 52 9.19 -19.71 -5.39
N GLU A 53 9.57 -19.15 -6.56
CA GLU A 53 10.82 -19.47 -7.25
C GLU A 53 12.00 -18.60 -6.78
N LEU A 54 11.73 -17.38 -6.29
CA LEU A 54 12.76 -16.41 -5.94
C LEU A 54 12.93 -16.23 -4.42
N PHE A 55 11.86 -15.93 -3.70
CA PHE A 55 11.90 -15.58 -2.29
C PHE A 55 11.22 -16.58 -1.38
N GLY A 56 10.09 -17.16 -1.80
CA GLY A 56 9.26 -18.04 -1.00
C GLY A 56 8.66 -17.39 0.25
N ILE A 57 8.38 -16.08 0.16
CA ILE A 57 7.80 -15.31 1.27
C ILE A 57 6.32 -15.65 1.43
N GLY A 58 5.63 -15.94 0.32
CA GLY A 58 4.18 -16.07 0.28
C GLY A 58 3.46 -14.73 0.37
N ASN A 59 2.22 -14.78 0.80
CA ASN A 59 1.45 -13.56 1.03
C ASN A 59 1.95 -12.81 2.27
N PHE A 60 2.07 -11.50 2.18
CA PHE A 60 2.43 -10.65 3.31
C PHE A 60 1.55 -9.40 3.40
N MET A 61 1.55 -8.78 4.57
CA MET A 61 0.79 -7.56 4.82
C MET A 61 1.54 -6.34 4.31
N LEU A 62 0.86 -5.52 3.50
CA LEU A 62 1.33 -4.21 3.05
C LEU A 62 0.34 -3.14 3.53
N LEU A 63 0.85 -1.98 3.91
CA LEU A 63 0.03 -0.83 4.29
C LEU A 63 0.17 0.32 3.29
N THR A 64 -0.95 0.98 3.02
CA THR A 64 -0.98 2.32 2.41
C THR A 64 -1.74 3.26 3.33
N TYR A 65 -1.18 4.45 3.63
CA TYR A 65 -1.81 5.39 4.56
C TYR A 65 -1.31 6.81 4.36
N ASN A 66 -2.07 7.78 4.89
CA ASN A 66 -1.73 9.19 4.80
C ASN A 66 -0.42 9.53 5.51
N THR A 67 0.24 10.59 5.04
CA THR A 67 1.35 11.22 5.76
C THR A 67 0.85 12.07 6.92
N ALA A 68 1.74 12.54 7.77
CA ALA A 68 1.39 13.47 8.86
C ALA A 68 0.83 14.81 8.34
N ALA A 69 1.20 15.22 7.12
CA ALA A 69 0.66 16.42 6.46
C ALA A 69 -0.81 16.26 6.07
N ASN A 70 -1.29 15.02 5.92
CA ASN A 70 -2.65 14.66 5.53
C ASN A 70 -3.14 15.41 4.28
N THR A 71 -2.29 15.49 3.25
CA THR A 71 -2.60 16.06 1.94
C THR A 71 -3.07 14.97 0.98
N ALA A 72 -3.78 15.33 -0.10
CA ALA A 72 -4.37 14.38 -1.04
C ALA A 72 -3.39 13.91 -2.13
N ASP A 73 -2.16 14.41 -2.12
CA ASP A 73 -1.15 14.24 -3.17
C ASP A 73 0.05 13.41 -2.72
N GLU A 74 0.08 12.94 -1.47
CA GLU A 74 1.14 12.07 -0.96
C GLU A 74 0.60 11.01 0.02
N LEU A 75 1.19 9.82 0.02
CA LEU A 75 0.90 8.75 0.96
C LEU A 75 2.16 7.95 1.30
N PHE A 76 2.10 7.16 2.35
CA PHE A 76 3.11 6.14 2.65
C PHE A 76 2.69 4.78 2.11
N VAL A 77 3.69 4.04 1.61
CA VAL A 77 3.64 2.59 1.35
C VAL A 77 4.65 1.93 2.28
N ASP A 78 4.23 0.90 3.03
CA ASP A 78 5.00 0.27 4.11
C ASP A 78 4.80 -1.25 4.04
N ASP A 79 5.88 -2.02 3.85
CA ASP A 79 5.85 -3.48 3.72
C ASP A 79 5.91 -4.21 5.07
N LEU A 80 5.92 -3.48 6.17
CA LEU A 80 5.99 -4.03 7.53
C LEU A 80 7.17 -5.00 7.75
N GLU A 81 8.31 -4.73 7.12
CA GLU A 81 9.54 -5.55 7.22
C GLU A 81 9.38 -6.96 6.62
N SER A 82 8.44 -7.14 5.70
CA SER A 82 8.11 -8.46 5.17
C SER A 82 8.92 -8.86 3.94
N PHE A 83 9.19 -7.92 3.02
CA PHE A 83 9.89 -8.19 1.76
C PHE A 83 11.29 -7.53 1.73
N TRP A 84 11.37 -6.18 1.75
CA TRP A 84 12.63 -5.43 1.68
C TRP A 84 12.83 -4.48 2.86
N ASN A 85 11.98 -4.53 3.86
CA ASN A 85 11.95 -3.61 4.97
C ASN A 85 11.88 -2.15 4.51
N PHE A 86 10.91 -1.83 3.64
CA PHE A 86 10.76 -0.49 3.14
C PHE A 86 9.52 0.23 3.67
N LYS A 87 9.69 1.52 3.87
CA LYS A 87 8.62 2.48 4.10
C LYS A 87 8.96 3.74 3.32
N VAL A 88 8.22 4.02 2.29
CA VAL A 88 8.50 5.12 1.36
C VAL A 88 7.30 6.06 1.24
N LYS A 89 7.59 7.35 1.13
CA LYS A 89 6.60 8.35 0.78
C LYS A 89 6.54 8.50 -0.73
N VAL A 90 5.34 8.40 -1.29
CA VAL A 90 5.10 8.49 -2.72
C VAL A 90 4.05 9.56 -3.04
N ALA A 91 4.17 10.15 -4.23
CA ALA A 91 3.10 10.99 -4.77
C ALA A 91 1.86 10.16 -5.09
N CYS A 92 0.68 10.76 -5.03
CA CYS A 92 -0.56 10.04 -5.36
C CYS A 92 -1.62 10.93 -5.99
N SER A 93 -2.58 10.30 -6.69
CA SER A 93 -3.81 10.89 -7.18
C SER A 93 -5.00 10.13 -6.62
N THR A 94 -5.74 10.77 -5.72
CA THR A 94 -6.94 10.17 -5.12
C THR A 94 -8.10 10.04 -6.12
N SER A 95 -8.14 10.87 -7.16
CA SER A 95 -9.12 10.80 -8.24
C SER A 95 -8.89 9.61 -9.16
N ASP A 96 -7.62 9.37 -9.55
CA ASP A 96 -7.25 8.33 -10.51
C ASP A 96 -6.94 7.00 -9.84
N LYS A 97 -6.83 6.99 -8.51
CA LYS A 97 -6.42 5.83 -7.72
C LYS A 97 -5.02 5.33 -8.05
N THR A 98 -4.11 6.27 -8.34
CA THR A 98 -2.72 5.97 -8.69
C THR A 98 -1.75 6.52 -7.66
N PHE A 99 -0.56 5.92 -7.58
CA PHE A 99 0.52 6.38 -6.70
C PHE A 99 1.89 5.92 -7.22
N GLY A 100 2.94 6.63 -6.83
CA GLY A 100 4.30 6.31 -7.18
C GLY A 100 5.22 7.52 -7.29
N ASN A 101 6.51 7.26 -7.51
CA ASN A 101 7.54 8.27 -7.73
C ASN A 101 8.16 8.09 -9.11
N SER A 102 8.67 9.19 -9.69
CA SER A 102 9.42 9.16 -10.94
C SER A 102 10.88 8.76 -10.74
N ASP A 103 11.38 8.87 -9.51
CA ASP A 103 12.78 8.65 -9.14
C ASP A 103 12.85 7.98 -7.76
N TYR A 104 14.05 7.57 -7.34
CA TYR A 104 14.27 7.01 -6.02
C TYR A 104 13.92 8.02 -4.92
N ALA A 105 13.21 7.56 -3.92
CA ALA A 105 12.89 8.30 -2.71
C ALA A 105 13.50 7.59 -1.50
N ASP A 106 13.80 8.36 -0.45
CA ASP A 106 14.42 7.84 0.76
C ASP A 106 13.55 6.79 1.45
N ASN A 107 14.09 5.63 1.72
CA ASN A 107 13.49 4.66 2.63
C ASN A 107 13.58 5.17 4.08
N ILE A 108 12.46 5.17 4.80
CA ILE A 108 12.42 5.66 6.18
C ILE A 108 13.00 4.63 7.17
N LYS A 109 13.10 3.37 6.76
CA LYS A 109 13.54 2.28 7.65
C LYS A 109 15.06 2.17 7.77
N TYR A 110 15.78 2.36 6.67
CA TYR A 110 17.25 2.35 6.61
C TYR A 110 17.73 3.08 5.34
N GLU A 111 19.03 3.30 5.21
CA GLU A 111 19.62 4.03 4.09
C GLU A 111 19.58 3.19 2.80
N CYS A 112 18.55 3.46 1.99
CA CYS A 112 18.26 2.82 0.72
C CYS A 112 17.30 3.71 -0.06
N GLY A 113 17.49 3.86 -1.35
CA GLY A 113 16.53 4.50 -2.25
C GLY A 113 15.48 3.49 -2.74
N VAL A 114 14.21 3.88 -2.69
CA VAL A 114 13.08 3.08 -3.16
C VAL A 114 12.37 3.81 -4.28
N LYS A 115 12.32 3.23 -5.47
CA LYS A 115 11.55 3.75 -6.59
C LYS A 115 10.30 2.87 -6.78
N LEU A 116 9.16 3.41 -6.37
CA LEU A 116 7.87 2.77 -6.50
C LEU A 116 7.06 3.50 -7.58
N PHE A 117 6.55 2.78 -8.58
CA PHE A 117 5.91 3.38 -9.74
C PHE A 117 4.77 2.55 -10.29
N ASP A 118 3.96 3.16 -11.14
CA ASP A 118 2.75 2.59 -11.76
C ASP A 118 1.76 1.98 -10.75
N GLY A 119 1.78 2.49 -9.51
CA GLY A 119 0.89 2.05 -8.45
C GLY A 119 -0.56 2.36 -8.75
N LYS A 120 -1.45 1.37 -8.55
CA LYS A 120 -2.88 1.48 -8.79
C LYS A 120 -3.69 0.70 -7.77
N ILE A 121 -4.84 1.27 -7.40
CA ILE A 121 -5.89 0.56 -6.68
C ILE A 121 -7.08 0.38 -7.61
N LEU A 122 -7.45 -0.87 -7.84
CA LEU A 122 -8.50 -1.29 -8.75
C LEU A 122 -9.70 -1.80 -7.94
N LYS A 123 -10.80 -1.05 -7.96
CA LYS A 123 -11.99 -1.40 -7.18
C LYS A 123 -12.64 -2.69 -7.67
N GLY A 124 -12.86 -3.63 -6.73
CA GLY A 124 -13.56 -4.89 -7.00
C GLY A 124 -12.85 -5.78 -8.02
N ALA A 125 -11.56 -5.57 -8.29
CA ALA A 125 -10.82 -6.29 -9.32
C ALA A 125 -10.18 -7.60 -8.83
N ALA A 126 -10.23 -7.87 -7.53
CA ALA A 126 -9.73 -9.11 -6.94
C ALA A 126 -10.88 -9.96 -6.41
N THR A 127 -10.58 -11.24 -6.23
CA THR A 127 -11.41 -12.18 -5.48
C THR A 127 -10.53 -12.80 -4.39
N THR A 128 -11.00 -12.77 -3.15
CA THR A 128 -10.28 -13.38 -2.03
C THR A 128 -10.33 -14.90 -2.09
N PRO A 129 -9.48 -15.63 -1.36
CA PRO A 129 -9.55 -17.10 -1.26
C PRO A 129 -10.92 -17.64 -0.85
N SER A 130 -11.65 -16.93 0.00
CA SER A 130 -13.04 -17.27 0.37
C SER A 130 -14.08 -17.00 -0.71
N GLY A 131 -13.67 -16.43 -1.86
CA GLY A 131 -14.55 -16.14 -3.00
C GLY A 131 -15.28 -14.79 -2.92
N MET A 132 -14.89 -13.91 -2.00
CA MET A 132 -15.49 -12.57 -1.88
C MET A 132 -14.82 -11.57 -2.81
N PRO A 133 -15.57 -10.63 -3.44
CA PRO A 133 -14.98 -9.56 -4.22
C PRO A 133 -14.23 -8.58 -3.30
N ALA A 134 -13.04 -8.17 -3.71
CA ALA A 134 -12.19 -7.22 -3.01
C ALA A 134 -11.53 -6.22 -3.97
N ASP A 135 -11.09 -5.08 -3.43
CA ASP A 135 -10.23 -4.17 -4.18
C ASP A 135 -8.85 -4.82 -4.37
N SER A 136 -8.21 -4.55 -5.50
CA SER A 136 -6.83 -4.98 -5.78
C SER A 136 -5.87 -3.81 -5.68
N ILE A 137 -4.62 -4.11 -5.31
CA ILE A 137 -3.48 -3.22 -5.41
C ILE A 137 -2.44 -3.84 -6.33
N VAL A 138 -1.77 -3.01 -7.12
CA VAL A 138 -0.61 -3.40 -7.93
C VAL A 138 0.35 -2.23 -8.08
N PHE A 139 1.65 -2.49 -7.99
CA PHE A 139 2.72 -1.52 -8.29
C PHE A 139 4.01 -2.25 -8.63
N PHE A 140 4.97 -1.51 -9.21
CA PHE A 140 6.34 -1.96 -9.40
C PHE A 140 7.26 -1.25 -8.42
N VAL A 141 8.34 -1.93 -8.01
CA VAL A 141 9.34 -1.38 -7.11
C VAL A 141 10.75 -1.81 -7.51
N GLU A 142 11.70 -0.88 -7.38
CA GLU A 142 13.15 -1.04 -7.54
C GLU A 142 13.84 -0.48 -6.29
N PHE A 143 14.99 -1.07 -5.93
CA PHE A 143 15.81 -0.64 -4.79
C PHE A 143 17.21 -0.30 -5.30
N ASP A 144 17.83 0.76 -4.76
CA ASP A 144 19.19 1.18 -5.16
C ASP A 144 20.30 0.41 -4.44
N ASP A 145 19.97 -0.33 -3.39
CA ASP A 145 20.83 -1.26 -2.70
C ASP A 145 20.73 -2.71 -3.23
N ASP A 146 19.94 -2.92 -4.27
CA ASP A 146 19.88 -4.15 -5.05
C ASP A 146 21.09 -4.16 -6.01
N LEU A 147 22.29 -4.41 -5.46
CA LEU A 147 23.57 -4.06 -6.02
C LEU A 147 24.02 -4.91 -7.21
N THR A 148 24.79 -4.28 -8.12
CA THR A 148 25.32 -4.87 -9.35
C THR A 148 26.83 -5.16 -9.32
N GLU A 149 27.55 -4.87 -8.25
CA GLU A 149 29.01 -5.10 -8.18
C GLU A 149 29.35 -6.41 -7.46
N VAL A 150 29.95 -7.33 -8.18
CA VAL A 150 30.43 -8.61 -7.66
C VAL A 150 31.86 -8.45 -7.18
N ASP A 151 32.08 -8.55 -5.88
CA ASP A 151 33.38 -8.99 -5.36
C ASP A 151 33.36 -10.52 -5.28
N ASP A 152 34.47 -11.20 -5.63
CA ASP A 152 34.56 -12.66 -5.88
C ASP A 152 34.03 -13.58 -4.76
N ASP A 153 33.61 -13.01 -3.60
CA ASP A 153 33.12 -13.74 -2.44
C ASP A 153 31.70 -13.37 -1.98
N VAL A 154 30.97 -12.51 -2.72
CA VAL A 154 29.60 -12.06 -2.36
C VAL A 154 28.60 -12.53 -3.41
N PHE A 155 27.61 -13.33 -2.99
CA PHE A 155 26.46 -13.65 -3.83
C PHE A 155 25.55 -12.43 -3.90
N GLU A 156 25.53 -11.76 -5.04
CA GLU A 156 24.66 -10.63 -5.30
C GLU A 156 23.40 -11.07 -6.02
N TYR A 157 22.28 -10.77 -5.42
CA TYR A 157 20.97 -10.91 -6.03
C TYR A 157 20.63 -9.61 -6.74
N THR A 158 21.20 -9.36 -7.91
CA THR A 158 20.79 -8.22 -8.71
C THR A 158 19.72 -8.64 -9.71
N PRO A 159 18.72 -7.80 -9.97
CA PRO A 159 17.73 -8.06 -11.00
C PRO A 159 18.36 -8.49 -12.31
N THR A 160 19.37 -7.74 -12.77
CA THR A 160 20.04 -7.98 -14.05
C THR A 160 20.78 -9.32 -14.11
N ALA A 161 21.41 -9.77 -13.03
CA ALA A 161 22.13 -11.05 -12.97
C ALA A 161 21.18 -12.25 -13.11
N TYR A 162 19.94 -12.11 -12.64
CA TYR A 162 18.89 -13.13 -12.71
C TYR A 162 17.95 -12.95 -13.92
N GLY A 163 18.17 -11.94 -14.76
CA GLY A 163 17.43 -11.73 -16.01
C GLY A 163 16.05 -11.12 -15.83
N PHE A 164 15.79 -10.49 -14.70
CA PHE A 164 14.60 -9.67 -14.50
C PHE A 164 14.97 -8.18 -14.31
N ALA A 165 14.01 -7.28 -14.27
CA ALA A 165 14.25 -5.83 -14.23
C ALA A 165 13.77 -5.16 -12.95
N LYS A 166 12.68 -5.63 -12.39
CA LYS A 166 11.99 -5.01 -11.26
C LYS A 166 11.10 -6.01 -10.55
N TYR A 167 10.60 -5.62 -9.39
CA TYR A 167 9.62 -6.41 -8.64
C TYR A 167 8.20 -5.87 -8.88
N ARG A 168 7.25 -6.78 -9.04
CA ARG A 168 5.82 -6.51 -9.08
C ARG A 168 5.21 -6.95 -7.76
N VAL A 169 4.61 -6.01 -7.02
CA VAL A 169 3.82 -6.30 -5.83
C VAL A 169 2.36 -6.21 -6.20
N ALA A 170 1.60 -7.27 -5.95
CA ALA A 170 0.18 -7.32 -6.28
C ALA A 170 -0.61 -8.14 -5.26
N GLY A 171 -1.88 -7.75 -5.06
CA GLY A 171 -2.75 -8.48 -4.13
C GLY A 171 -4.11 -7.84 -3.95
N TYR A 172 -4.77 -8.15 -2.85
CA TYR A 172 -6.12 -7.72 -2.55
C TYR A 172 -6.20 -7.06 -1.17
N ARG A 173 -7.28 -6.29 -0.99
CA ARG A 173 -7.57 -5.66 0.30
C ARG A 173 -7.80 -6.72 1.37
N TYR A 174 -7.04 -6.62 2.45
CA TYR A 174 -7.16 -7.52 3.60
C TYR A 174 -8.56 -7.43 4.21
N THR A 175 -9.19 -8.57 4.42
CA THR A 175 -10.57 -8.67 4.90
C THR A 175 -10.67 -8.93 6.40
N GLY A 176 -9.59 -9.45 7.01
CA GLY A 176 -9.56 -9.89 8.40
C GLY A 176 -10.28 -11.24 8.64
N PHE A 177 -10.62 -11.96 7.56
CA PHE A 177 -11.16 -13.32 7.67
C PHE A 177 -10.02 -14.34 7.61
N GLU A 178 -9.97 -15.29 8.55
CA GLU A 178 -8.97 -16.36 8.60
C GLU A 178 -8.92 -17.20 7.30
N GLY A 179 -10.04 -17.33 6.59
CA GLY A 179 -10.09 -18.04 5.30
C GLY A 179 -9.53 -17.26 4.10
N ASP A 180 -9.09 -16.03 4.29
CA ASP A 180 -8.50 -15.15 3.29
C ASP A 180 -6.99 -14.91 3.55
N GLU A 181 -6.38 -15.61 4.50
CA GLU A 181 -4.97 -15.54 4.86
C GLU A 181 -4.15 -16.69 4.28
#